data_f68340002e7631566e54c7284c8a78b8
#
_entry.id   f68340002e7631566e54c7284c8a78b8
#
_cell.length_a   1.000
_cell.length_b   1.000
_cell.length_c   1.000
_cell.angle_alpha   90.00
_cell.angle_beta   90.00
_cell.angle_gamma   90.00
#
_symmetry.space_group_name_H-M   'P 1'
#
loop_
_entity.id
_entity.type
_entity.pdbx_description
1 polymer ?
#
loop_
_entity_poly.entity_id
_entity_poly.type
_entity_poly.pdbx_seq_one_letter_code
_entity_poly.pdbx_strand_id
1 'polypeptide(L)'
;KRGDIRILDGKAAIEFRSYYAGETVIRATSPGLEPAEVKIRFTGSTPYTEAFKVKERPYTRFETPTKTDNLQTFGPNNPTFCSSSANGHSSAFAADGDESTYWQASENDPERSWTLDTEKGLSIRHIRIAFPDLTPYQYKVEVSMDREHWSLIPDQTNNKQNENIRIIQVVPGIQGRFVRISFTGEKAAITDVQVIGTVID
;
A
#
# COMPACT_ATOMS: atom_id res chain seq x y z
N LYS A 1 -0.26 34.90 10.15
CA LYS A 1 -0.60 33.88 9.13
C LYS A 1 -1.20 32.67 9.83
N ARG A 2 -2.35 32.17 9.38
CA ARG A 2 -3.03 30.99 9.93
C ARG A 2 -2.50 29.76 9.18
N GLY A 3 -2.05 28.76 9.91
CA GLY A 3 -1.64 27.46 9.35
C GLY A 3 -2.38 26.34 10.05
N ASP A 4 -2.94 25.41 9.30
CA ASP A 4 -3.57 24.22 9.86
C ASP A 4 -2.50 23.15 10.07
N ILE A 5 -2.44 22.61 11.30
CA ILE A 5 -1.46 21.60 11.68
C ILE A 5 -2.20 20.30 11.94
N ARG A 6 -1.71 19.22 11.38
CA ARG A 6 -2.28 17.89 11.61
C ARG A 6 -1.92 17.41 13.02
N ILE A 7 -2.92 16.96 13.77
CA ILE A 7 -2.75 16.33 15.08
C ILE A 7 -2.63 14.81 14.85
N LEU A 8 -1.57 14.20 15.37
CA LEU A 8 -1.34 12.76 15.36
C LEU A 8 -1.18 12.29 16.80
N ASP A 9 -1.97 11.32 17.21
CA ASP A 9 -1.96 10.75 18.57
C ASP A 9 -2.07 11.80 19.69
N GLY A 10 -2.93 12.81 19.48
CA GLY A 10 -3.12 13.90 20.43
C GLY A 10 -1.97 14.91 20.48
N LYS A 11 -0.99 14.83 19.59
CA LYS A 11 0.19 15.70 19.55
C LYS A 11 0.27 16.42 18.21
N ALA A 12 0.68 17.68 18.27
CA ALA A 12 1.02 18.48 17.10
C ALA A 12 2.36 19.17 17.35
N ALA A 13 3.20 19.25 16.32
CA ALA A 13 4.47 19.95 16.39
C ALA A 13 4.60 20.94 15.24
N ILE A 14 5.17 22.09 15.52
CA ILE A 14 5.50 23.09 14.52
C ILE A 14 6.84 23.72 14.86
N GLU A 15 7.66 23.92 13.85
CA GLU A 15 8.93 24.63 14.00
C GLU A 15 8.72 26.12 13.80
N PHE A 16 9.24 26.93 14.72
CA PHE A 16 9.19 28.38 14.65
C PHE A 16 10.59 28.96 14.49
N ARG A 17 10.70 29.94 13.61
CA ARG A 17 11.92 30.71 13.41
C ARG A 17 11.57 32.20 13.38
N SER A 18 12.31 33.00 14.12
CA SER A 18 12.26 34.46 13.99
C SER A 18 13.58 35.00 13.44
N TYR A 19 13.49 35.98 12.57
CA TYR A 19 14.64 36.72 12.05
C TYR A 19 14.97 37.96 12.90
N TYR A 20 14.07 38.32 13.81
CA TYR A 20 14.18 39.51 14.62
C TYR A 20 14.08 39.15 16.10
N ALA A 21 14.80 39.94 16.93
CA ALA A 21 14.63 39.86 18.36
C ALA A 21 13.31 40.52 18.79
N GLY A 22 12.66 39.94 19.76
CA GLY A 22 11.38 40.45 20.27
C GLY A 22 10.52 39.36 20.89
N GLU A 23 9.29 39.71 21.27
CA GLU A 23 8.30 38.80 21.80
C GLU A 23 7.30 38.42 20.71
N THR A 24 7.01 37.11 20.59
CA THR A 24 5.95 36.58 19.72
C THR A 24 4.97 35.78 20.55
N VAL A 25 3.69 36.00 20.29
CA VAL A 25 2.60 35.22 20.90
C VAL A 25 2.13 34.18 19.86
N ILE A 26 2.16 32.93 20.28
CA ILE A 26 1.62 31.82 19.48
C ILE A 26 0.32 31.40 20.12
N ARG A 27 -0.76 31.40 19.34
CA ARG A 27 -2.08 30.97 19.77
C ARG A 27 -2.51 29.72 18.99
N ALA A 28 -2.83 28.65 19.72
CA ALA A 28 -3.41 27.45 19.18
C ALA A 28 -4.92 27.41 19.44
N THR A 29 -5.68 27.07 18.41
CA THR A 29 -7.14 26.93 18.50
C THR A 29 -7.57 25.63 17.84
N SER A 30 -8.58 24.96 18.43
CA SER A 30 -9.21 23.77 17.84
C SER A 30 -10.72 23.85 18.12
N PRO A 31 -11.57 23.36 17.21
CA PRO A 31 -13.01 23.30 17.47
C PRO A 31 -13.30 22.46 18.72
N GLY A 32 -14.09 23.00 19.64
CA GLY A 32 -14.50 22.34 20.88
C GLY A 32 -13.44 22.31 22.01
N LEU A 33 -12.29 22.98 21.83
CA LEU A 33 -11.26 23.11 22.86
C LEU A 33 -11.01 24.59 23.19
N GLU A 34 -10.67 24.86 24.46
CA GLU A 34 -10.21 26.19 24.88
C GLU A 34 -8.91 26.56 24.15
N PRO A 35 -8.77 27.80 23.68
CA PRO A 35 -7.54 28.28 23.07
C PRO A 35 -6.37 28.29 24.05
N ALA A 36 -5.20 27.89 23.58
CA ALA A 36 -3.96 27.99 24.34
C ALA A 36 -3.02 29.02 23.71
N GLU A 37 -2.30 29.76 24.54
CA GLU A 37 -1.33 30.76 24.12
C GLU A 37 0.02 30.53 24.79
N VAL A 38 1.09 30.73 24.04
CA VAL A 38 2.47 30.73 24.55
C VAL A 38 3.21 31.94 24.03
N LYS A 39 3.95 32.61 24.93
CA LYS A 39 4.84 33.73 24.57
C LYS A 39 6.26 33.21 24.45
N ILE A 40 6.88 33.51 23.32
CA ILE A 40 8.28 33.13 23.03
C ILE A 40 9.07 34.43 22.82
N ARG A 41 10.17 34.57 23.57
CA ARG A 41 11.09 35.67 23.40
C ARG A 41 12.29 35.22 22.57
N PHE A 42 12.47 35.86 21.44
CA PHE A 42 13.62 35.67 20.57
C PHE A 42 14.71 36.68 20.91
N THR A 43 15.93 36.25 21.04
CA THR A 43 17.13 37.08 21.25
C THR A 43 17.93 37.15 19.97
N GLY A 44 18.46 38.31 19.65
CA GLY A 44 19.24 38.53 18.42
C GLY A 44 19.72 39.97 18.33
N SER A 45 20.54 40.23 17.30
CA SER A 45 21.13 41.54 17.10
C SER A 45 20.21 42.56 16.41
N THR A 46 19.13 42.11 15.77
CA THR A 46 18.22 42.96 15.01
C THR A 46 16.85 42.97 15.66
N PRO A 47 16.43 44.09 16.32
CA PRO A 47 15.09 44.20 16.89
C PRO A 47 14.03 44.29 15.79
N TYR A 48 12.85 43.74 16.08
CA TYR A 48 11.69 43.89 15.20
C TYR A 48 11.17 45.32 15.23
N THR A 49 10.91 45.86 14.04
CA THR A 49 10.16 47.13 13.88
C THR A 49 9.02 46.90 12.89
N GLU A 50 7.85 47.49 13.13
CA GLU A 50 6.66 47.33 12.26
C GLU A 50 6.87 47.83 10.82
N ALA A 51 7.90 48.67 10.59
CA ALA A 51 8.27 49.15 9.27
C ALA A 51 8.90 48.07 8.36
N PHE A 52 9.37 46.97 8.93
CA PHE A 52 9.93 45.87 8.12
C PHE A 52 8.84 45.03 7.46
N LYS A 53 8.63 45.24 6.17
CA LYS A 53 7.88 44.32 5.35
C LYS A 53 8.72 43.06 5.20
N VAL A 54 8.47 42.07 6.07
CA VAL A 54 9.06 40.72 5.92
C VAL A 54 8.58 40.14 4.61
N LYS A 55 9.50 39.83 3.69
CA LYS A 55 9.17 39.14 2.44
C LYS A 55 8.51 37.80 2.80
N GLU A 56 7.23 37.63 2.46
CA GLU A 56 6.53 36.38 2.69
C GLU A 56 7.27 35.27 1.95
N ARG A 57 7.82 34.31 2.69
CA ARG A 57 8.27 33.05 2.11
C ARG A 57 7.08 32.11 2.05
N PRO A 58 6.85 31.41 0.92
CA PRO A 58 5.87 30.36 0.90
C PRO A 58 6.22 29.35 2.01
N TYR A 59 5.24 28.94 2.78
CA TYR A 59 5.40 27.87 3.74
C TYR A 59 5.69 26.59 2.97
N THR A 60 6.93 26.17 2.98
CA THR A 60 7.30 24.85 2.50
C THR A 60 6.97 23.88 3.62
N ARG A 61 5.87 23.16 3.50
CA ARG A 61 5.65 22.00 4.34
C ARG A 61 6.79 21.04 4.03
N PHE A 62 7.70 20.86 4.98
CA PHE A 62 8.51 19.65 4.94
C PHE A 62 7.50 18.53 5.13
N GLU A 63 7.17 17.85 4.04
CA GLU A 63 6.56 16.56 4.18
C GLU A 63 7.50 15.80 5.09
N THR A 64 7.01 15.40 6.27
CA THR A 64 7.68 14.37 7.06
C THR A 64 7.97 13.31 6.03
N PRO A 65 9.24 12.89 5.83
CA PRO A 65 9.51 11.83 4.87
C PRO A 65 8.52 10.75 5.24
N THR A 66 7.58 10.52 4.36
CA THR A 66 6.67 9.39 4.45
C THR A 66 7.65 8.27 4.71
N LYS A 67 7.52 7.61 5.89
CA LYS A 67 8.31 6.43 6.19
C LYS A 67 8.26 5.69 4.88
N THR A 68 9.36 5.66 4.14
CA THR A 68 9.43 4.98 2.86
C THR A 68 9.10 3.58 3.27
N ASP A 69 7.84 3.21 3.10
CA ASP A 69 7.43 1.86 3.35
C ASP A 69 8.44 1.08 2.53
N ASN A 70 9.28 0.25 3.16
CA ASN A 70 10.23 -0.61 2.48
C ASN A 70 9.41 -1.65 1.72
N LEU A 71 8.66 -1.15 0.70
CA LEU A 71 7.85 -1.98 -0.16
C LEU A 71 8.77 -2.91 -0.92
N GLN A 72 8.51 -4.18 -0.76
CA GLN A 72 9.19 -5.24 -1.48
C GLN A 72 8.18 -5.93 -2.40
N THR A 73 8.68 -6.46 -3.49
CA THR A 73 7.91 -7.26 -4.43
C THR A 73 8.25 -8.72 -4.23
N PHE A 74 7.22 -9.54 -4.09
CA PHE A 74 7.27 -11.00 -3.98
C PHE A 74 6.49 -11.60 -5.14
N GLY A 75 6.90 -12.73 -5.61
CA GLY A 75 6.34 -13.44 -6.76
C GLY A 75 7.43 -14.19 -7.47
N PRO A 76 8.33 -13.52 -8.22
CA PRO A 76 9.40 -14.20 -8.92
C PRO A 76 10.28 -15.05 -8.00
N ASN A 77 10.39 -16.35 -8.33
CA ASN A 77 11.12 -17.38 -7.57
C ASN A 77 10.59 -17.72 -6.17
N ASN A 78 9.43 -17.22 -5.78
CA ASN A 78 8.77 -17.67 -4.56
C ASN A 78 8.08 -19.04 -4.77
N PRO A 79 7.97 -19.86 -3.71
CA PRO A 79 7.27 -21.15 -3.79
C PRO A 79 5.80 -20.99 -4.17
N THR A 80 5.33 -21.89 -5.03
CA THR A 80 3.95 -21.92 -5.51
C THR A 80 3.30 -23.26 -5.29
N PHE A 81 1.99 -23.28 -5.09
CA PHE A 81 1.15 -24.46 -4.98
C PHE A 81 -0.06 -24.29 -5.89
N CYS A 82 -0.66 -25.37 -6.31
CA CYS A 82 -1.89 -25.34 -7.08
C CYS A 82 -2.72 -26.61 -6.81
N SER A 83 -4.00 -26.55 -7.11
CA SER A 83 -4.88 -27.74 -7.07
C SER A 83 -4.54 -28.72 -8.19
N SER A 84 -4.17 -28.20 -9.36
CA SER A 84 -3.71 -28.98 -10.53
C SER A 84 -2.90 -28.14 -11.49
N SER A 85 -2.23 -28.80 -12.44
CA SER A 85 -1.57 -28.15 -13.59
C SER A 85 -1.86 -28.91 -14.86
N ALA A 86 -2.22 -28.18 -15.92
CA ALA A 86 -2.27 -28.74 -17.26
C ALA A 86 -0.85 -29.10 -17.74
N ASN A 87 -0.76 -30.05 -18.68
CA ASN A 87 0.54 -30.48 -19.21
C ASN A 87 1.31 -29.28 -19.82
N GLY A 88 2.54 -29.09 -19.37
CA GLY A 88 3.39 -27.98 -19.81
C GLY A 88 3.10 -26.62 -19.14
N HIS A 89 2.18 -26.54 -18.16
CA HIS A 89 1.77 -25.29 -17.49
C HIS A 89 1.91 -25.37 -15.97
N SER A 90 3.15 -25.52 -15.51
CA SER A 90 3.49 -25.65 -14.08
C SER A 90 3.05 -24.45 -13.24
N SER A 91 2.74 -24.69 -11.96
CA SER A 91 2.41 -23.61 -11.01
C SER A 91 3.53 -22.57 -10.89
N ALA A 92 4.79 -22.97 -11.04
CA ALA A 92 5.94 -22.09 -10.98
C ALA A 92 5.95 -21.03 -12.09
N PHE A 93 5.35 -21.30 -13.24
CA PHE A 93 5.31 -20.36 -14.36
C PHE A 93 4.52 -19.07 -14.07
N ALA A 94 3.64 -19.06 -13.07
CA ALA A 94 2.97 -17.85 -12.62
C ALA A 94 3.80 -17.03 -11.63
N ALA A 95 5.06 -17.42 -11.37
CA ALA A 95 5.97 -16.74 -10.45
C ALA A 95 7.44 -16.96 -10.86
N ASP A 96 7.74 -17.08 -12.15
CA ASP A 96 9.11 -17.21 -12.67
C ASP A 96 9.68 -15.90 -13.25
N GLY A 97 8.82 -14.89 -13.41
CA GLY A 97 9.19 -13.59 -13.98
C GLY A 97 9.27 -13.58 -15.50
N ASP A 98 8.84 -14.64 -16.17
CA ASP A 98 8.78 -14.75 -17.64
C ASP A 98 7.33 -14.58 -18.12
N GLU A 99 7.03 -13.47 -18.79
CA GLU A 99 5.69 -13.20 -19.32
C GLU A 99 5.27 -14.10 -20.50
N SER A 100 6.19 -14.95 -21.02
CA SER A 100 5.90 -15.92 -22.08
C SER A 100 5.38 -17.25 -21.57
N THR A 101 5.53 -17.52 -20.28
CA THR A 101 5.06 -18.73 -19.60
C THR A 101 3.80 -18.44 -18.80
N TYR A 102 3.02 -19.47 -18.47
CA TYR A 102 1.85 -19.33 -17.60
C TYR A 102 1.46 -20.65 -16.96
N TRP A 103 0.92 -20.59 -15.77
CA TRP A 103 0.20 -21.68 -15.16
C TRP A 103 -1.22 -21.78 -15.71
N GLN A 104 -1.70 -22.99 -15.87
CA GLN A 104 -3.09 -23.30 -16.21
C GLN A 104 -3.57 -24.50 -15.40
N ALA A 105 -4.76 -24.41 -14.83
CA ALA A 105 -5.39 -25.56 -14.17
C ALA A 105 -5.77 -26.63 -15.19
N SER A 106 -5.76 -27.90 -14.75
CA SER A 106 -6.27 -29.01 -15.56
C SER A 106 -7.77 -28.84 -15.85
N GLU A 107 -8.22 -29.29 -17.01
CA GLU A 107 -9.58 -29.10 -17.52
C GLU A 107 -10.68 -29.59 -16.54
N ASN A 108 -10.41 -30.70 -15.85
CA ASN A 108 -11.36 -31.33 -14.92
C ASN A 108 -11.12 -30.97 -13.44
N ASP A 109 -10.34 -29.93 -13.15
CA ASP A 109 -10.08 -29.50 -11.78
C ASP A 109 -11.29 -28.74 -11.20
N PRO A 110 -11.93 -29.27 -10.14
CA PRO A 110 -13.07 -28.58 -9.52
C PRO A 110 -12.66 -27.36 -8.67
N GLU A 111 -11.41 -27.31 -8.19
CA GLU A 111 -10.93 -26.23 -7.31
C GLU A 111 -10.33 -25.07 -8.07
N ARG A 112 -9.54 -25.36 -9.12
CA ARG A 112 -8.87 -24.37 -9.96
C ARG A 112 -8.17 -23.26 -9.16
N SER A 113 -7.35 -23.67 -8.21
CA SER A 113 -6.68 -22.76 -7.27
C SER A 113 -5.18 -22.75 -7.46
N TRP A 114 -4.61 -21.56 -7.28
CA TRP A 114 -3.18 -21.32 -7.27
C TRP A 114 -2.80 -20.48 -6.05
N THR A 115 -1.66 -20.75 -5.43
CA THR A 115 -1.22 -20.10 -4.19
C THR A 115 0.26 -19.75 -4.25
N LEU A 116 0.59 -18.51 -3.89
CA LEU A 116 1.95 -18.04 -3.67
C LEU A 116 2.29 -18.10 -2.17
N ASP A 117 3.47 -18.57 -1.83
CA ASP A 117 4.09 -18.40 -0.52
C ASP A 117 5.17 -17.31 -0.60
N THR A 118 4.94 -16.18 0.01
CA THR A 118 5.94 -15.10 0.08
C THR A 118 7.07 -15.38 1.06
N GLU A 119 7.06 -16.56 1.72
CA GLU A 119 8.01 -17.02 2.74
C GLU A 119 8.12 -16.12 3.98
N LYS A 120 7.55 -14.93 3.93
CA LYS A 120 7.50 -13.93 5.00
C LYS A 120 6.09 -13.40 5.18
N GLY A 121 5.73 -13.02 6.41
CA GLY A 121 4.53 -12.25 6.65
C GLY A 121 4.66 -10.84 6.05
N LEU A 122 3.64 -10.38 5.36
CA LEU A 122 3.59 -9.07 4.73
C LEU A 122 2.39 -8.27 5.20
N SER A 123 2.58 -6.98 5.43
CA SER A 123 1.50 -6.00 5.33
C SER A 123 1.32 -5.67 3.84
N ILE A 124 0.28 -6.24 3.23
CA ILE A 124 0.09 -6.20 1.78
C ILE A 124 -0.51 -4.85 1.37
N ARG A 125 0.03 -4.25 0.31
CA ARG A 125 -0.43 -2.98 -0.25
C ARG A 125 -1.22 -3.18 -1.53
N HIS A 126 -0.70 -3.98 -2.45
CA HIS A 126 -1.41 -4.36 -3.67
C HIS A 126 -0.90 -5.69 -4.21
N ILE A 127 -1.72 -6.30 -5.04
CA ILE A 127 -1.44 -7.54 -5.75
C ILE A 127 -1.63 -7.28 -7.24
N ARG A 128 -0.61 -7.57 -8.04
CA ARG A 128 -0.68 -7.57 -9.49
C ARG A 128 -0.88 -9.00 -9.97
N ILE A 129 -1.86 -9.20 -10.83
CA ILE A 129 -2.12 -10.48 -11.49
C ILE A 129 -2.09 -10.24 -12.99
N ALA A 130 -1.31 -11.00 -13.72
CA ALA A 130 -1.30 -11.02 -15.18
C ALA A 130 -1.90 -12.32 -15.71
N PHE A 131 -2.69 -12.21 -16.76
CA PHE A 131 -3.36 -13.33 -17.44
C PHE A 131 -2.83 -13.49 -18.87
N PRO A 132 -2.83 -14.70 -19.44
CA PRO A 132 -2.24 -14.95 -20.75
C PRO A 132 -3.03 -14.37 -21.91
N ASP A 133 -4.27 -13.99 -21.73
CA ASP A 133 -5.13 -13.42 -22.78
C ASP A 133 -6.06 -12.31 -22.27
N LEU A 134 -6.64 -11.56 -23.20
CA LEU A 134 -7.60 -10.46 -22.95
C LEU A 134 -9.03 -11.00 -22.87
N THR A 135 -9.31 -11.85 -21.88
CA THR A 135 -10.67 -12.35 -21.62
C THR A 135 -11.07 -12.07 -20.17
N PRO A 136 -12.38 -12.06 -19.86
CA PRO A 136 -12.81 -11.87 -18.49
C PRO A 136 -12.51 -13.13 -17.68
N TYR A 137 -11.62 -13.00 -16.70
CA TYR A 137 -11.38 -14.03 -15.69
C TYR A 137 -12.26 -13.79 -14.46
N GLN A 138 -12.97 -14.81 -13.99
CA GLN A 138 -13.74 -14.80 -12.75
C GLN A 138 -12.97 -15.55 -11.68
N TYR A 139 -12.65 -14.87 -10.59
CA TYR A 139 -11.84 -15.42 -9.51
C TYR A 139 -12.08 -14.67 -8.19
N LYS A 140 -11.61 -15.25 -7.12
CA LYS A 140 -11.46 -14.61 -5.81
C LYS A 140 -10.00 -14.65 -5.38
N VAL A 141 -9.60 -13.64 -4.61
CA VAL A 141 -8.27 -13.57 -4.00
C VAL A 141 -8.42 -13.63 -2.50
N GLU A 142 -7.67 -14.50 -1.87
CA GLU A 142 -7.67 -14.71 -0.43
C GLU A 142 -6.23 -14.66 0.09
N VAL A 143 -6.05 -14.18 1.31
CA VAL A 143 -4.75 -14.15 1.99
C VAL A 143 -4.82 -14.88 3.31
N SER A 144 -3.70 -15.46 3.72
CA SER A 144 -3.56 -16.18 4.97
C SER A 144 -2.15 -16.05 5.54
N MET A 145 -2.02 -16.15 6.87
CA MET A 145 -0.72 -16.29 7.53
C MET A 145 -0.30 -17.75 7.72
N ASP A 146 -1.25 -18.69 7.76
CA ASP A 146 -1.07 -20.08 8.19
C ASP A 146 -1.60 -21.13 7.22
N ARG A 147 -2.26 -20.75 6.12
CA ARG A 147 -2.95 -21.59 5.14
C ARG A 147 -4.23 -22.26 5.66
N GLU A 148 -4.65 -21.95 6.87
CA GLU A 148 -5.87 -22.48 7.48
C GLU A 148 -6.96 -21.40 7.54
N HIS A 149 -6.61 -20.20 8.00
CA HIS A 149 -7.51 -19.07 8.13
C HIS A 149 -7.30 -18.10 6.96
N TRP A 150 -8.32 -18.00 6.11
CA TRP A 150 -8.28 -17.19 4.89
C TRP A 150 -9.16 -15.95 4.99
N SER A 151 -8.63 -14.82 4.62
CA SER A 151 -9.35 -13.54 4.50
C SER A 151 -9.54 -13.20 3.03
N LEU A 152 -10.80 -12.99 2.63
CA LEU A 152 -11.14 -12.59 1.25
C LEU A 152 -10.69 -11.15 1.00
N ILE A 153 -9.96 -10.96 -0.07
CA ILE A 153 -9.70 -9.66 -0.71
C ILE A 153 -10.65 -9.57 -1.91
N PRO A 154 -10.81 -8.41 -2.56
CA PRO A 154 -11.97 -8.19 -3.43
C PRO A 154 -12.36 -9.39 -4.29
N ASP A 155 -13.66 -9.65 -4.27
CA ASP A 155 -14.32 -10.68 -5.06
C ASP A 155 -14.43 -10.22 -6.52
N GLN A 156 -13.86 -10.99 -7.44
CA GLN A 156 -13.91 -10.79 -8.89
C GLN A 156 -14.72 -11.90 -9.59
N THR A 157 -15.57 -12.62 -8.86
CA THR A 157 -16.37 -13.74 -9.41
C THR A 157 -17.38 -13.30 -10.46
N ASN A 158 -17.76 -12.03 -10.47
CA ASN A 158 -18.65 -11.43 -11.45
C ASN A 158 -17.92 -10.53 -12.48
N ASN A 159 -16.60 -10.65 -12.60
CA ASN A 159 -15.84 -9.82 -13.52
C ASN A 159 -16.24 -10.10 -14.99
N LYS A 160 -16.49 -9.02 -15.75
CA LYS A 160 -16.83 -9.04 -17.19
C LYS A 160 -15.83 -8.23 -18.02
N GLN A 161 -14.78 -7.73 -17.42
CA GLN A 161 -13.80 -6.88 -18.08
C GLN A 161 -12.75 -7.74 -18.78
N ASN A 162 -12.45 -7.42 -20.02
CA ASN A 162 -11.35 -8.02 -20.78
C ASN A 162 -10.04 -7.35 -20.37
N GLU A 163 -9.33 -7.94 -19.45
CA GLU A 163 -8.06 -7.44 -18.94
C GLU A 163 -7.03 -8.57 -18.91
N ASN A 164 -5.80 -8.28 -19.32
CA ASN A 164 -4.69 -9.19 -19.13
C ASN A 164 -3.80 -8.80 -17.92
N ILE A 165 -4.05 -7.66 -17.31
CA ILE A 165 -3.37 -7.23 -16.07
C ILE A 165 -4.42 -6.64 -15.13
N ARG A 166 -4.40 -7.12 -13.88
CA ARG A 166 -5.22 -6.59 -12.80
C ARG A 166 -4.36 -6.17 -11.62
N ILE A 167 -4.57 -4.94 -11.16
CA ILE A 167 -3.96 -4.44 -9.92
C ILE A 167 -5.05 -4.30 -8.86
N ILE A 168 -4.91 -5.07 -7.80
CA ILE A 168 -5.82 -5.09 -6.66
C ILE A 168 -5.20 -4.25 -5.55
N GLN A 169 -5.83 -3.13 -5.22
CA GLN A 169 -5.46 -2.33 -4.06
C GLN A 169 -6.03 -2.99 -2.81
N VAL A 170 -5.16 -3.28 -1.86
CA VAL A 170 -5.53 -3.94 -0.60
C VAL A 170 -5.74 -2.88 0.47
N VAL A 171 -6.86 -2.99 1.20
CA VAL A 171 -7.14 -2.06 2.31
C VAL A 171 -6.06 -2.15 3.39
N PRO A 172 -5.65 -1.01 3.99
CA PRO A 172 -4.63 -1.01 5.04
C PRO A 172 -4.97 -1.92 6.21
N GLY A 173 -3.97 -2.65 6.71
CA GLY A 173 -4.12 -3.57 7.84
C GLY A 173 -4.27 -5.04 7.45
N ILE A 174 -4.42 -5.35 6.17
CA ILE A 174 -4.42 -6.74 5.71
C ILE A 174 -2.99 -7.30 5.75
N GLN A 175 -2.84 -8.43 6.42
CA GLN A 175 -1.59 -9.17 6.53
C GLN A 175 -1.75 -10.57 5.95
N GLY A 176 -0.68 -11.06 5.32
CA GLY A 176 -0.65 -12.42 4.77
C GLY A 176 0.75 -12.84 4.38
N ARG A 177 1.00 -14.14 4.46
CA ARG A 177 2.15 -14.83 3.89
C ARG A 177 1.76 -15.58 2.62
N PHE A 178 0.55 -16.12 2.61
CA PHE A 178 0.03 -16.87 1.48
C PHE A 178 -1.02 -16.05 0.75
N VAL A 179 -0.94 -16.03 -0.58
CA VAL A 179 -1.93 -15.40 -1.45
C VAL A 179 -2.50 -16.47 -2.36
N ARG A 180 -3.81 -16.75 -2.24
CA ARG A 180 -4.52 -17.75 -3.05
C ARG A 180 -5.45 -17.07 -4.04
N ILE A 181 -5.40 -17.53 -5.28
CA ILE A 181 -6.31 -17.15 -6.35
C ILE A 181 -7.12 -18.39 -6.73
N SER A 182 -8.44 -18.33 -6.57
CA SER A 182 -9.36 -19.42 -6.89
C SER A 182 -10.30 -18.99 -8.00
N PHE A 183 -10.29 -19.70 -9.11
CA PHE A 183 -11.09 -19.38 -10.29
C PHE A 183 -12.49 -19.98 -10.19
N THR A 184 -13.50 -19.19 -10.52
CA THR A 184 -14.91 -19.57 -10.53
C THR A 184 -15.49 -19.64 -11.94
N GLY A 185 -14.80 -19.05 -12.92
CA GLY A 185 -15.16 -19.07 -14.34
C GLY A 185 -14.63 -20.29 -15.09
N GLU A 186 -14.83 -20.31 -16.40
CA GLU A 186 -14.37 -21.39 -17.27
C GLU A 186 -12.85 -21.44 -17.42
N LYS A 187 -12.19 -20.27 -17.39
CA LYS A 187 -10.74 -20.16 -17.54
C LYS A 187 -10.06 -20.05 -16.19
N ALA A 188 -8.95 -20.74 -16.05
CA ALA A 188 -8.08 -20.72 -14.87
C ALA A 188 -6.62 -20.77 -15.32
N ALA A 189 -6.03 -19.60 -15.56
CA ALA A 189 -4.64 -19.47 -15.99
C ALA A 189 -4.05 -18.15 -15.46
N ILE A 190 -2.76 -18.13 -15.15
CA ILE A 190 -2.02 -16.98 -14.63
C ILE A 190 -0.65 -16.93 -15.30
N THR A 191 -0.28 -15.78 -15.85
CA THR A 191 1.07 -15.53 -16.39
C THR A 191 2.03 -15.08 -15.31
N ASP A 192 1.61 -14.15 -14.44
CA ASP A 192 2.48 -13.60 -13.38
C ASP A 192 1.67 -13.09 -12.20
N VAL A 193 2.18 -13.30 -10.99
CA VAL A 193 1.63 -12.72 -9.76
C VAL A 193 2.73 -12.02 -8.99
N GLN A 194 2.48 -10.76 -8.64
CA GLN A 194 3.34 -9.97 -7.79
C GLN A 194 2.56 -9.46 -6.58
N VAL A 195 3.09 -9.72 -5.40
CA VAL A 195 2.56 -9.22 -4.13
C VAL A 195 3.50 -8.14 -3.62
N ILE A 196 2.98 -6.94 -3.46
CA ILE A 196 3.76 -5.79 -3.01
C ILE A 196 3.32 -5.42 -1.60
N GLY A 197 4.28 -5.39 -0.70
CA GLY A 197 4.02 -5.13 0.71
C GLY A 197 5.29 -4.87 1.52
N THR A 198 5.09 -4.62 2.81
CA THR A 198 6.18 -4.45 3.78
C THR A 198 6.27 -5.71 4.63
N VAL A 199 7.47 -6.24 4.81
CA VAL A 199 7.70 -7.39 5.70
C VAL A 199 7.31 -6.99 7.13
N ILE A 200 6.56 -7.85 7.79
CA ILE A 200 6.22 -7.75 9.21
C ILE A 200 7.12 -8.69 10.00
N ASP A 201 7.68 -8.17 11.09
CA ASP A 201 8.52 -8.92 12.05
C ASP A 201 7.68 -9.82 12.95
#